data_a0ffccfa8db14db20f8a29e218981a34
#
_entry.id   a0ffccfa8db14db20f8a29e218981a34
#
_cell.length_a   1.000
_cell.length_b   1.000
_cell.length_c   1.000
_cell.angle_alpha   90.00
_cell.angle_beta   90.00
_cell.angle_gamma   90.00
#
_symmetry.space_group_name_H-M   'P 1'
#
loop_
_entity.id
_entity.type
_entity.pdbx_description
1 polymer ?
#
loop_
_entity_poly.entity_id
_entity_poly.type
_entity_poly.pdbx_seq_one_letter_code
_entity_poly.pdbx_strand_id
1 'polypeptide(L)'
;MSIEVKNLLKEYGEQKAVNNISFKVAKGEIVGFLGPNGAGKSTTMKIITGYLHQTAGEAWVCGINVAENPLETKKKIGYLPELNALYYDMYVREYLGFIADVHQVEQPKEKIGSVIELTGLKSESKKKIGQLSKGYKQRVGLAAALLHDPEVLILDEPTSGLDPNQIVEIREVIKKQGQEKTVLFSSHILQEVEAICDRVIIINKGELVADDKLSNLQKGQKDNHVVLVQFRETVAKGVLENIKGVSGVEEQQTKSYKLQTKDPDLVKKQLLEIALQQNLDIVSLQTESQSLESIFKELTNK
;
A
#
# COMPACT_ATOMS: atom_id res chain seq x y z
N MET A 1 -3.65 -20.22 6.63
CA MET A 1 -2.76 -19.10 6.26
C MET A 1 -2.52 -19.18 4.78
N SER A 2 -2.63 -18.06 4.06
CA SER A 2 -2.35 -18.03 2.63
C SER A 2 -0.91 -17.67 2.34
N ILE A 3 -0.30 -16.78 3.14
CA ILE A 3 1.13 -16.47 3.06
C ILE A 3 1.72 -16.55 4.47
N GLU A 4 2.88 -17.16 4.62
CA GLU A 4 3.66 -17.17 5.86
C GLU A 4 5.14 -16.97 5.52
N VAL A 5 5.75 -16.03 6.20
CA VAL A 5 7.17 -15.69 6.07
C VAL A 5 7.80 -15.82 7.45
N LYS A 6 8.91 -16.56 7.56
CA LYS A 6 9.63 -16.80 8.81
C LYS A 6 11.09 -16.48 8.68
N ASN A 7 11.57 -15.53 9.49
CA ASN A 7 12.97 -15.14 9.61
C ASN A 7 13.65 -14.93 8.25
N LEU A 8 12.91 -14.32 7.30
CA LEU A 8 13.37 -14.18 5.93
C LEU A 8 14.53 -13.19 5.86
N LEU A 9 15.63 -13.66 5.27
CA LEU A 9 16.84 -12.89 5.05
C LEU A 9 17.21 -12.93 3.57
N LYS A 10 17.54 -11.77 3.02
CA LYS A 10 18.13 -11.65 1.69
C LYS A 10 19.29 -10.67 1.70
N GLU A 11 20.44 -11.16 1.37
CA GLU A 11 21.69 -10.40 1.28
C GLU A 11 22.19 -10.33 -0.15
N TYR A 12 22.74 -9.19 -0.53
CA TYR A 12 23.50 -8.94 -1.76
C TYR A 12 24.87 -8.37 -1.35
N GLY A 13 25.87 -9.25 -1.26
CA GLY A 13 27.15 -8.89 -0.66
C GLY A 13 26.95 -8.46 0.80
N GLU A 14 27.35 -7.27 1.15
CA GLU A 14 27.19 -6.70 2.50
C GLU A 14 25.82 -6.08 2.77
N GLN A 15 25.02 -5.84 1.73
CA GLN A 15 23.72 -5.22 1.86
C GLN A 15 22.62 -6.23 2.21
N LYS A 16 21.96 -6.03 3.33
CA LYS A 16 20.74 -6.76 3.73
C LYS A 16 19.52 -6.10 3.13
N ALA A 17 19.07 -6.60 1.96
CA ALA A 17 17.86 -6.09 1.33
C ALA A 17 16.59 -6.47 2.07
N VAL A 18 16.60 -7.62 2.75
CA VAL A 18 15.57 -8.08 3.70
C VAL A 18 16.31 -8.66 4.91
N ASN A 19 15.98 -8.21 6.12
CA ASN A 19 16.71 -8.52 7.33
C ASN A 19 15.78 -9.19 8.36
N ASN A 20 15.76 -10.52 8.36
CA ASN A 20 15.09 -11.36 9.37
C ASN A 20 13.61 -10.98 9.60
N ILE A 21 12.83 -10.80 8.54
CA ILE A 21 11.41 -10.43 8.67
C ILE A 21 10.53 -11.69 8.84
N SER A 22 9.46 -11.53 9.62
CA SER A 22 8.45 -12.57 9.83
C SER A 22 7.06 -11.95 9.84
N PHE A 23 6.15 -12.47 9.02
CA PHE A 23 4.75 -12.05 8.98
C PHE A 23 3.86 -13.14 8.40
N LYS A 24 2.54 -12.97 8.54
CA LYS A 24 1.53 -13.90 8.01
C LYS A 24 0.40 -13.12 7.40
N VAL A 25 -0.19 -13.66 6.32
CA VAL A 25 -1.40 -13.14 5.71
C VAL A 25 -2.49 -14.22 5.77
N ALA A 26 -3.63 -13.87 6.32
CA ALA A 26 -4.76 -14.80 6.45
C ALA A 26 -5.46 -15.01 5.09
N LYS A 27 -6.29 -16.05 5.00
CA LYS A 27 -7.11 -16.29 3.81
C LYS A 27 -8.16 -15.19 3.67
N GLY A 28 -8.29 -14.62 2.46
CA GLY A 28 -9.26 -13.56 2.16
C GLY A 28 -8.90 -12.20 2.74
N GLU A 29 -7.65 -11.99 3.18
CA GLU A 29 -7.17 -10.72 3.69
C GLU A 29 -6.53 -9.89 2.56
N ILE A 30 -6.80 -8.59 2.54
CA ILE A 30 -6.09 -7.64 1.68
C ILE A 30 -5.08 -6.90 2.55
N VAL A 31 -3.79 -7.16 2.33
CA VAL A 31 -2.69 -6.58 3.09
C VAL A 31 -1.86 -5.67 2.21
N GLY A 32 -1.68 -4.43 2.65
CA GLY A 32 -0.74 -3.49 2.06
C GLY A 32 0.68 -3.71 2.61
N PHE A 33 1.66 -3.83 1.74
CA PHE A 33 3.08 -3.91 2.07
C PHE A 33 3.74 -2.57 1.75
N LEU A 34 3.80 -1.68 2.73
CA LEU A 34 4.16 -0.28 2.58
C LEU A 34 5.62 -0.03 2.95
N GLY A 35 6.31 0.84 2.22
CA GLY A 35 7.67 1.24 2.55
C GLY A 35 8.28 2.14 1.47
N PRO A 36 9.35 2.90 1.79
CA PRO A 36 10.04 3.72 0.81
C PRO A 36 10.71 2.87 -0.29
N ASN A 37 11.16 3.52 -1.35
CA ASN A 37 11.91 2.83 -2.39
C ASN A 37 13.21 2.25 -1.82
N GLY A 38 13.53 1.02 -2.19
CA GLY A 38 14.70 0.30 -1.65
C GLY A 38 14.49 -0.33 -0.26
N ALA A 39 13.30 -0.23 0.36
CA ALA A 39 13.03 -0.79 1.69
C ALA A 39 12.99 -2.32 1.75
N GLY A 40 12.96 -3.03 0.59
CA GLY A 40 12.91 -4.49 0.53
C GLY A 40 11.58 -5.08 0.04
N LYS A 41 10.58 -4.24 -0.32
CA LYS A 41 9.24 -4.68 -0.77
C LYS A 41 9.30 -5.68 -1.93
N SER A 42 9.81 -5.25 -3.08
CA SER A 42 9.89 -6.08 -4.30
C SER A 42 10.78 -7.31 -4.11
N THR A 43 11.84 -7.20 -3.29
CA THR A 43 12.69 -8.35 -2.94
C THR A 43 11.90 -9.40 -2.17
N THR A 44 11.12 -8.98 -1.17
CA THR A 44 10.25 -9.88 -0.40
C THR A 44 9.21 -10.55 -1.29
N MET A 45 8.53 -9.78 -2.15
CA MET A 45 7.53 -10.33 -3.08
C MET A 45 8.13 -11.31 -4.08
N LYS A 46 9.31 -11.03 -4.63
CA LYS A 46 10.03 -11.93 -5.54
C LYS A 46 10.43 -13.25 -4.85
N ILE A 47 10.72 -13.23 -3.55
CA ILE A 47 10.99 -14.46 -2.80
C ILE A 47 9.71 -15.26 -2.57
N ILE A 48 8.63 -14.63 -2.15
CA ILE A 48 7.34 -15.30 -1.91
C ILE A 48 6.77 -15.91 -3.21
N THR A 49 7.05 -15.29 -4.36
CA THR A 49 6.63 -15.82 -5.68
C THR A 49 7.58 -16.88 -6.26
N GLY A 50 8.67 -17.20 -5.56
CA GLY A 50 9.68 -18.14 -6.04
C GLY A 50 10.46 -17.65 -7.28
N TYR A 51 10.51 -16.33 -7.47
CA TYR A 51 11.31 -15.69 -8.52
C TYR A 51 12.76 -15.45 -8.06
N LEU A 52 12.96 -15.28 -6.76
CA LEU A 52 14.24 -15.03 -6.13
C LEU A 52 14.42 -15.97 -4.94
N HIS A 53 15.61 -16.57 -4.79
CA HIS A 53 15.94 -17.35 -3.62
C HIS A 53 16.36 -16.46 -2.45
N GLN A 54 15.89 -16.79 -1.25
CA GLN A 54 16.33 -16.19 0.00
C GLN A 54 17.76 -16.61 0.37
N THR A 55 18.42 -15.83 1.22
CA THR A 55 19.71 -16.22 1.83
C THR A 55 19.49 -17.14 3.02
N ALA A 56 18.45 -16.86 3.84
CA ALA A 56 18.03 -17.70 4.95
C ALA A 56 16.53 -17.46 5.25
N GLY A 57 15.96 -18.28 6.13
CA GLY A 57 14.55 -18.24 6.48
C GLY A 57 13.66 -18.96 5.46
N GLU A 58 12.35 -18.83 5.60
CA GLU A 58 11.37 -19.60 4.85
C GLU A 58 10.20 -18.73 4.40
N ALA A 59 9.65 -19.07 3.23
CA ALA A 59 8.39 -18.52 2.72
C ALA A 59 7.45 -19.68 2.32
N TRP A 60 6.18 -19.52 2.68
CA TRP A 60 5.13 -20.52 2.45
C TRP A 60 3.91 -19.85 1.81
N VAL A 61 3.34 -20.50 0.82
CA VAL A 61 2.09 -20.06 0.18
C VAL A 61 1.11 -21.22 0.17
N CYS A 62 -0.09 -20.99 0.71
CA CYS A 62 -1.13 -22.01 0.87
C CYS A 62 -0.62 -23.30 1.56
N GLY A 63 0.31 -23.14 2.53
CA GLY A 63 0.92 -24.26 3.24
C GLY A 63 2.03 -25.00 2.48
N ILE A 64 2.42 -24.52 1.30
CA ILE A 64 3.47 -25.10 0.47
C ILE A 64 4.75 -24.27 0.62
N ASN A 65 5.88 -24.90 0.91
CA ASN A 65 7.18 -24.22 0.97
C ASN A 65 7.61 -23.78 -0.44
N VAL A 66 7.87 -22.50 -0.61
CA VAL A 66 8.18 -21.88 -1.91
C VAL A 66 9.50 -22.39 -2.49
N ALA A 67 10.51 -22.59 -1.66
CA ALA A 67 11.84 -23.04 -2.10
C ALA A 67 11.85 -24.51 -2.49
N GLU A 68 11.07 -25.34 -1.79
CA GLU A 68 11.01 -26.78 -2.03
C GLU A 68 10.09 -27.16 -3.20
N ASN A 69 8.99 -26.42 -3.36
CA ASN A 69 7.94 -26.73 -4.33
C ASN A 69 7.55 -25.50 -5.17
N PRO A 70 8.48 -24.89 -5.93
CA PRO A 70 8.25 -23.62 -6.60
C PRO A 70 7.19 -23.68 -7.71
N LEU A 71 7.02 -24.81 -8.38
CA LEU A 71 6.01 -24.96 -9.44
C LEU A 71 4.60 -25.04 -8.85
N GLU A 72 4.42 -25.77 -7.76
CA GLU A 72 3.11 -25.89 -7.10
C GLU A 72 2.70 -24.58 -6.45
N THR A 73 3.64 -23.83 -5.87
CA THR A 73 3.33 -22.49 -5.35
C THR A 73 2.97 -21.51 -6.43
N LYS A 74 3.64 -21.53 -7.59
CA LYS A 74 3.32 -20.66 -8.74
C LYS A 74 1.91 -20.90 -9.30
N LYS A 75 1.38 -22.12 -9.23
CA LYS A 75 -0.01 -22.40 -9.60
C LYS A 75 -1.02 -21.72 -8.68
N LYS A 76 -0.64 -21.44 -7.42
CA LYS A 76 -1.50 -20.79 -6.42
C LYS A 76 -1.40 -19.27 -6.44
N ILE A 77 -0.42 -18.70 -7.12
CA ILE A 77 -0.07 -17.28 -7.09
C ILE A 77 -0.36 -16.63 -8.44
N GLY A 78 -1.12 -15.55 -8.44
CA GLY A 78 -1.10 -14.57 -9.51
C GLY A 78 -0.12 -13.45 -9.17
N TYR A 79 0.90 -13.26 -9.99
CA TYR A 79 1.93 -12.26 -9.73
C TYR A 79 1.94 -11.16 -10.78
N LEU A 80 1.83 -9.92 -10.34
CA LEU A 80 2.04 -8.72 -11.13
C LEU A 80 3.32 -8.04 -10.66
N PRO A 81 4.43 -8.12 -11.39
CA PRO A 81 5.66 -7.40 -11.05
C PRO A 81 5.54 -5.91 -11.38
N GLU A 82 6.32 -5.07 -10.69
CA GLU A 82 6.41 -3.62 -10.96
C GLU A 82 6.76 -3.33 -12.44
N LEU A 83 7.74 -4.05 -12.96
CA LEU A 83 8.12 -4.01 -14.39
C LEU A 83 7.52 -5.23 -15.09
N ASN A 84 6.44 -5.03 -15.81
CA ASN A 84 5.76 -6.05 -16.57
C ASN A 84 6.59 -6.48 -17.79
N ALA A 85 7.10 -7.71 -17.78
CA ALA A 85 7.81 -8.32 -18.90
C ALA A 85 6.80 -8.87 -19.94
N LEU A 86 6.13 -7.97 -20.65
CA LEU A 86 5.15 -8.32 -21.68
C LEU A 86 5.83 -8.51 -23.05
N TYR A 87 5.27 -9.38 -23.88
CA TYR A 87 5.70 -9.56 -25.27
C TYR A 87 5.03 -8.50 -26.17
N TYR A 88 5.72 -7.41 -26.45
CA TYR A 88 5.16 -6.23 -27.14
C TYR A 88 4.66 -6.50 -28.56
N ASP A 89 5.21 -7.50 -29.25
CA ASP A 89 4.80 -7.88 -30.60
C ASP A 89 3.54 -8.76 -30.65
N MET A 90 3.15 -9.34 -29.51
CA MET A 90 1.93 -10.14 -29.40
C MET A 90 0.68 -9.25 -29.28
N TYR A 91 -0.44 -9.74 -29.82
CA TYR A 91 -1.74 -9.16 -29.50
C TYR A 91 -2.16 -9.52 -28.07
N VAL A 92 -2.99 -8.66 -27.44
CA VAL A 92 -3.44 -8.89 -26.06
C VAL A 92 -4.04 -10.29 -25.88
N ARG A 93 -4.93 -10.71 -26.80
CA ARG A 93 -5.56 -12.04 -26.72
C ARG A 93 -4.60 -13.18 -26.97
N GLU A 94 -3.63 -13.00 -27.84
CA GLU A 94 -2.58 -13.97 -28.13
C GLU A 94 -1.69 -14.18 -26.88
N TYR A 95 -1.25 -13.10 -26.26
CA TYR A 95 -0.48 -13.15 -25.01
C TYR A 95 -1.23 -13.84 -23.89
N LEU A 96 -2.52 -13.49 -23.68
CA LEU A 96 -3.36 -14.17 -22.67
C LEU A 96 -3.58 -15.66 -23.03
N GLY A 97 -3.68 -16.00 -24.31
CA GLY A 97 -3.71 -17.40 -24.78
C GLY A 97 -2.44 -18.14 -24.40
N PHE A 98 -1.27 -17.53 -24.66
CA PHE A 98 0.02 -18.11 -24.27
C PHE A 98 0.10 -18.34 -22.75
N ILE A 99 -0.34 -17.38 -21.93
CA ILE A 99 -0.38 -17.54 -20.46
C ILE A 99 -1.36 -18.65 -20.04
N ALA A 100 -2.50 -18.75 -20.71
CA ALA A 100 -3.47 -19.82 -20.45
C ALA A 100 -2.87 -21.21 -20.72
N ASP A 101 -2.13 -21.34 -21.80
CA ASP A 101 -1.45 -22.61 -22.17
C ASP A 101 -0.36 -22.97 -21.14
N VAL A 102 0.45 -22.00 -20.71
CA VAL A 102 1.49 -22.20 -19.67
C VAL A 102 0.89 -22.69 -18.35
N HIS A 103 -0.25 -22.13 -17.94
CA HIS A 103 -0.94 -22.50 -16.71
C HIS A 103 -1.94 -23.67 -16.91
N GLN A 104 -2.08 -24.20 -18.12
CA GLN A 104 -3.02 -25.28 -18.46
C GLN A 104 -4.46 -24.94 -18.03
N VAL A 105 -4.87 -23.70 -18.33
CA VAL A 105 -6.18 -23.18 -17.93
C VAL A 105 -7.30 -23.93 -18.68
N GLU A 106 -8.25 -24.47 -17.93
CA GLU A 106 -9.47 -25.04 -18.51
C GLU A 106 -10.35 -23.95 -19.11
N GLN A 107 -10.97 -24.24 -20.27
CA GLN A 107 -11.85 -23.30 -21.00
C GLN A 107 -11.17 -21.95 -21.30
N PRO A 108 -9.97 -21.91 -21.90
CA PRO A 108 -9.15 -20.70 -22.01
C PRO A 108 -9.87 -19.55 -22.72
N LYS A 109 -10.69 -19.81 -23.74
CA LYS A 109 -11.42 -18.77 -24.47
C LYS A 109 -12.40 -18.00 -23.59
N GLU A 110 -13.11 -18.69 -22.71
CA GLU A 110 -14.07 -18.11 -21.78
C GLU A 110 -13.34 -17.32 -20.68
N LYS A 111 -12.31 -17.92 -20.06
CA LYS A 111 -11.50 -17.25 -19.02
C LYS A 111 -10.79 -16.01 -19.55
N ILE A 112 -10.24 -16.05 -20.76
CA ILE A 112 -9.66 -14.86 -21.41
C ILE A 112 -10.71 -13.78 -21.62
N GLY A 113 -11.93 -14.14 -22.04
CA GLY A 113 -13.04 -13.19 -22.16
C GLY A 113 -13.36 -12.51 -20.84
N SER A 114 -13.48 -13.31 -19.77
CA SER A 114 -13.80 -12.83 -18.42
C SER A 114 -12.72 -11.90 -17.83
N VAL A 115 -11.41 -12.23 -17.95
CA VAL A 115 -10.35 -11.35 -17.42
C VAL A 115 -10.19 -10.07 -18.25
N ILE A 116 -10.44 -10.11 -19.56
CA ILE A 116 -10.47 -8.91 -20.43
C ILE A 116 -11.58 -7.96 -19.97
N GLU A 117 -12.76 -8.46 -19.66
CA GLU A 117 -13.87 -7.65 -19.19
C GLU A 117 -13.59 -7.11 -17.79
N LEU A 118 -13.14 -7.97 -16.88
CA LEU A 118 -12.79 -7.62 -15.50
C LEU A 118 -11.76 -6.50 -15.40
N THR A 119 -10.73 -6.53 -16.27
CA THR A 119 -9.63 -5.55 -16.25
C THR A 119 -9.86 -4.35 -17.18
N GLY A 120 -11.03 -4.24 -17.82
CA GLY A 120 -11.36 -3.13 -18.72
C GLY A 120 -10.57 -3.09 -20.02
N LEU A 121 -10.13 -4.26 -20.51
CA LEU A 121 -9.32 -4.40 -21.74
C LEU A 121 -10.14 -4.56 -23.02
N LYS A 122 -11.47 -4.53 -22.96
CA LYS A 122 -12.35 -4.89 -24.10
C LYS A 122 -12.05 -4.11 -25.37
N SER A 123 -11.88 -2.79 -25.27
CA SER A 123 -11.56 -1.91 -26.41
C SER A 123 -10.17 -2.17 -27.01
N GLU A 124 -9.22 -2.60 -26.18
CA GLU A 124 -7.82 -2.78 -26.53
C GLU A 124 -7.43 -4.23 -26.87
N SER A 125 -8.36 -5.17 -26.66
CA SER A 125 -8.10 -6.61 -26.69
C SER A 125 -7.60 -7.16 -28.05
N LYS A 126 -7.79 -6.38 -29.14
CA LYS A 126 -7.38 -6.74 -30.51
C LYS A 126 -6.11 -6.02 -30.97
N LYS A 127 -5.52 -5.18 -30.11
CA LYS A 127 -4.28 -4.45 -30.43
C LYS A 127 -3.04 -5.23 -30.00
N LYS A 128 -1.91 -4.91 -30.60
CA LYS A 128 -0.60 -5.37 -30.09
C LYS A 128 -0.29 -4.68 -28.76
N ILE A 129 0.33 -5.40 -27.84
CA ILE A 129 0.70 -4.89 -26.52
C ILE A 129 1.62 -3.67 -26.63
N GLY A 130 2.52 -3.65 -27.63
CA GLY A 130 3.39 -2.51 -27.87
C GLY A 130 2.67 -1.18 -28.14
N GLN A 131 1.46 -1.23 -28.69
CA GLN A 131 0.63 -0.06 -29.02
C GLN A 131 -0.16 0.50 -27.84
N LEU A 132 -0.17 -0.20 -26.70
CA LEU A 132 -0.94 0.17 -25.52
C LEU A 132 -0.24 1.25 -24.70
N SER A 133 -1.02 2.10 -24.03
CA SER A 133 -0.49 2.98 -22.99
C SER A 133 0.06 2.18 -21.81
N LYS A 134 0.84 2.82 -20.93
CA LYS A 134 1.37 2.18 -19.73
C LYS A 134 0.25 1.56 -18.88
N GLY A 135 -0.86 2.28 -18.70
CA GLY A 135 -2.00 1.80 -17.93
C GLY A 135 -2.66 0.55 -18.52
N TYR A 136 -2.84 0.52 -19.82
CA TYR A 136 -3.36 -0.67 -20.48
C TYR A 136 -2.37 -1.85 -20.44
N LYS A 137 -1.07 -1.61 -20.51
CA LYS A 137 -0.04 -2.65 -20.28
C LYS A 137 -0.12 -3.22 -18.85
N GLN A 138 -0.35 -2.38 -17.86
CA GLN A 138 -0.55 -2.80 -16.48
C GLN A 138 -1.79 -3.68 -16.32
N ARG A 139 -2.90 -3.31 -16.98
CA ARG A 139 -4.12 -4.13 -17.03
C ARG A 139 -3.91 -5.48 -17.72
N VAL A 140 -3.09 -5.55 -18.77
CA VAL A 140 -2.71 -6.83 -19.41
C VAL A 140 -1.95 -7.71 -18.42
N GLY A 141 -1.00 -7.15 -17.67
CA GLY A 141 -0.29 -7.90 -16.63
C GLY A 141 -1.22 -8.39 -15.50
N LEU A 142 -2.15 -7.54 -15.06
CA LEU A 142 -3.16 -7.93 -14.08
C LEU A 142 -4.11 -9.01 -14.61
N ALA A 143 -4.55 -8.92 -15.87
CA ALA A 143 -5.35 -9.95 -16.54
C ALA A 143 -4.59 -11.29 -16.60
N ALA A 144 -3.31 -11.27 -16.93
CA ALA A 144 -2.45 -12.45 -16.95
C ALA A 144 -2.30 -13.07 -15.55
N ALA A 145 -2.12 -12.24 -14.52
CA ALA A 145 -2.02 -12.68 -13.13
C ALA A 145 -3.32 -13.34 -12.61
N LEU A 146 -4.49 -12.94 -13.15
CA LEU A 146 -5.80 -13.44 -12.75
C LEU A 146 -6.28 -14.65 -13.56
N LEU A 147 -5.69 -14.92 -14.72
CA LEU A 147 -6.23 -15.82 -15.75
C LEU A 147 -6.42 -17.26 -15.28
N HIS A 148 -5.49 -17.78 -14.48
CA HIS A 148 -5.50 -19.16 -13.95
C HIS A 148 -6.23 -19.30 -12.62
N ASP A 149 -6.98 -18.25 -12.22
CA ASP A 149 -7.78 -18.21 -10.99
C ASP A 149 -7.02 -18.53 -9.71
N PRO A 150 -5.95 -17.79 -9.39
CA PRO A 150 -5.08 -18.06 -8.25
C PRO A 150 -5.80 -17.86 -6.91
N GLU A 151 -5.33 -18.54 -5.85
CA GLU A 151 -5.80 -18.34 -4.48
C GLU A 151 -5.20 -17.08 -3.84
N VAL A 152 -4.00 -16.68 -4.28
CA VAL A 152 -3.23 -15.55 -3.77
C VAL A 152 -2.82 -14.62 -4.90
N LEU A 153 -3.06 -13.33 -4.73
CA LEU A 153 -2.57 -12.28 -5.62
C LEU A 153 -1.43 -11.53 -4.95
N ILE A 154 -0.29 -11.46 -5.62
CA ILE A 154 0.87 -10.66 -5.22
C ILE A 154 1.09 -9.59 -6.27
N LEU A 155 0.93 -8.32 -5.88
CA LEU A 155 0.93 -7.19 -6.78
C LEU A 155 2.02 -6.20 -6.35
N ASP A 156 3.07 -6.07 -7.15
CA ASP A 156 4.19 -5.19 -6.86
C ASP A 156 3.99 -3.84 -7.54
N GLU A 157 3.67 -2.79 -6.76
CA GLU A 157 3.39 -1.43 -7.23
C GLU A 157 2.34 -1.39 -8.37
N PRO A 158 1.14 -1.97 -8.21
CA PRO A 158 0.18 -2.18 -9.30
C PRO A 158 -0.33 -0.90 -9.96
N THR A 159 -0.21 0.23 -9.29
CA THR A 159 -0.69 1.55 -9.70
C THR A 159 0.43 2.49 -10.17
N SER A 160 1.68 2.03 -10.14
CA SER A 160 2.84 2.86 -10.45
C SER A 160 2.79 3.47 -11.86
N GLY A 161 2.82 4.82 -11.91
CA GLY A 161 2.85 5.59 -13.15
C GLY A 161 1.55 5.55 -13.96
N LEU A 162 0.43 5.29 -13.29
CA LEU A 162 -0.91 5.44 -13.83
C LEU A 162 -1.46 6.83 -13.53
N ASP A 163 -2.41 7.30 -14.37
CA ASP A 163 -3.17 8.51 -14.06
C ASP A 163 -4.22 8.26 -12.97
N PRO A 164 -4.74 9.31 -12.30
CA PRO A 164 -5.68 9.16 -11.18
C PRO A 164 -6.92 8.31 -11.48
N ASN A 165 -7.47 8.40 -12.69
CA ASN A 165 -8.64 7.63 -13.07
C ASN A 165 -8.31 6.13 -13.21
N GLN A 166 -7.17 5.82 -13.82
CA GLN A 166 -6.69 4.45 -13.96
C GLN A 166 -6.37 3.81 -12.61
N ILE A 167 -5.83 4.59 -11.67
CA ILE A 167 -5.59 4.14 -10.29
C ILE A 167 -6.89 3.69 -9.63
N VAL A 168 -7.96 4.49 -9.73
CA VAL A 168 -9.28 4.14 -9.17
C VAL A 168 -9.79 2.83 -9.76
N GLU A 169 -9.73 2.66 -11.08
CA GLU A 169 -10.21 1.46 -11.75
C GLU A 169 -9.42 0.19 -11.35
N ILE A 170 -8.09 0.28 -11.25
CA ILE A 170 -7.26 -0.85 -10.78
C ILE A 170 -7.57 -1.19 -9.32
N ARG A 171 -7.76 -0.20 -8.46
CA ARG A 171 -8.16 -0.39 -7.06
C ARG A 171 -9.49 -1.16 -6.93
N GLU A 172 -10.48 -0.79 -7.74
CA GLU A 172 -11.78 -1.49 -7.75
C GLU A 172 -11.62 -2.97 -8.16
N VAL A 173 -10.77 -3.26 -9.16
CA VAL A 173 -10.46 -4.64 -9.54
C VAL A 173 -9.80 -5.39 -8.38
N ILE A 174 -8.79 -4.81 -7.73
CA ILE A 174 -8.09 -5.42 -6.60
C ILE A 174 -9.06 -5.67 -5.44
N LYS A 175 -9.89 -4.69 -5.08
CA LYS A 175 -10.89 -4.79 -4.01
C LYS A 175 -11.91 -5.89 -4.28
N LYS A 176 -12.41 -5.98 -5.52
CA LYS A 176 -13.33 -7.04 -5.94
C LYS A 176 -12.68 -8.42 -5.82
N GLN A 177 -11.43 -8.57 -6.26
CA GLN A 177 -10.71 -9.83 -6.14
C GLN A 177 -10.41 -10.21 -4.68
N GLY A 178 -10.16 -9.24 -3.82
CA GLY A 178 -9.93 -9.46 -2.40
C GLY A 178 -11.12 -10.01 -1.61
N GLN A 179 -12.34 -9.98 -2.18
CA GLN A 179 -13.51 -10.63 -1.57
C GLN A 179 -13.43 -12.16 -1.60
N GLU A 180 -12.71 -12.71 -2.56
CA GLU A 180 -12.61 -14.16 -2.79
C GLU A 180 -11.18 -14.68 -2.60
N LYS A 181 -10.18 -13.82 -2.84
CA LYS A 181 -8.74 -14.15 -2.86
C LYS A 181 -8.00 -13.43 -1.76
N THR A 182 -6.86 -13.97 -1.39
CA THR A 182 -5.90 -13.26 -0.53
C THR A 182 -5.06 -12.34 -1.39
N VAL A 183 -4.89 -11.08 -0.98
CA VAL A 183 -4.12 -10.09 -1.73
C VAL A 183 -3.01 -9.53 -0.86
N LEU A 184 -1.78 -9.58 -1.36
CA LEU A 184 -0.64 -8.85 -0.84
C LEU A 184 -0.16 -7.89 -1.92
N PHE A 185 -0.30 -6.57 -1.70
CA PHE A 185 0.21 -5.61 -2.67
C PHE A 185 1.18 -4.61 -2.05
N SER A 186 2.23 -4.27 -2.79
CA SER A 186 3.16 -3.24 -2.36
C SER A 186 2.72 -1.87 -2.86
N SER A 187 2.99 -0.86 -2.05
CA SER A 187 2.94 0.54 -2.45
C SER A 187 3.91 1.38 -1.63
N HIS A 188 4.34 2.49 -2.18
CA HIS A 188 5.01 3.57 -1.45
C HIS A 188 4.04 4.73 -1.16
N ILE A 189 2.79 4.62 -1.62
CA ILE A 189 1.73 5.63 -1.47
C ILE A 189 0.71 5.13 -0.45
N LEU A 190 0.67 5.78 0.70
CA LEU A 190 -0.20 5.39 1.80
C LEU A 190 -1.69 5.46 1.44
N GLN A 191 -2.10 6.48 0.70
CA GLN A 191 -3.50 6.68 0.26
C GLN A 191 -4.04 5.50 -0.57
N GLU A 192 -3.17 4.77 -1.27
CA GLU A 192 -3.56 3.56 -2.00
C GLU A 192 -3.88 2.42 -1.04
N VAL A 193 -3.05 2.27 -0.01
CA VAL A 193 -3.22 1.26 1.04
C VAL A 193 -4.48 1.54 1.84
N GLU A 194 -4.71 2.79 2.24
CA GLU A 194 -5.92 3.21 2.97
C GLU A 194 -7.22 2.92 2.21
N ALA A 195 -7.19 3.04 0.89
CA ALA A 195 -8.38 2.88 0.07
C ALA A 195 -8.82 1.41 -0.10
N ILE A 196 -7.90 0.44 0.10
CA ILE A 196 -8.14 -0.97 -0.26
C ILE A 196 -7.96 -1.92 0.93
N CYS A 197 -7.01 -1.64 1.85
CA CYS A 197 -6.58 -2.58 2.87
C CYS A 197 -7.25 -2.35 4.21
N ASP A 198 -7.42 -3.44 4.95
CA ASP A 198 -7.78 -3.41 6.36
C ASP A 198 -6.54 -3.44 7.27
N ARG A 199 -5.40 -3.96 6.75
CA ARG A 199 -4.14 -4.13 7.47
C ARG A 199 -2.96 -3.72 6.59
N VAL A 200 -1.94 -3.18 7.24
CA VAL A 200 -0.70 -2.79 6.60
C VAL A 200 0.51 -3.36 7.34
N ILE A 201 1.48 -3.82 6.56
CA ILE A 201 2.82 -4.18 7.02
C ILE A 201 3.77 -3.11 6.49
N ILE A 202 4.49 -2.43 7.38
CA ILE A 202 5.44 -1.37 7.01
C ILE A 202 6.86 -1.92 7.12
N ILE A 203 7.60 -1.81 6.03
CA ILE A 203 9.01 -2.21 5.95
C ILE A 203 9.90 -0.99 5.71
N ASN A 204 11.02 -0.91 6.43
CA ASN A 204 12.05 0.11 6.24
C ASN A 204 13.43 -0.52 6.38
N LYS A 205 14.35 -0.22 5.47
CA LYS A 205 15.74 -0.73 5.48
C LYS A 205 15.85 -2.25 5.66
N GLY A 206 14.89 -2.99 5.07
CA GLY A 206 14.82 -4.45 5.16
C GLY A 206 14.16 -5.01 6.41
N GLU A 207 13.70 -4.21 7.36
CA GLU A 207 13.09 -4.62 8.62
C GLU A 207 11.60 -4.22 8.70
N LEU A 208 10.79 -5.03 9.37
CA LEU A 208 9.40 -4.67 9.64
C LEU A 208 9.36 -3.67 10.80
N VAL A 209 8.78 -2.50 10.55
CA VAL A 209 8.63 -1.43 11.55
C VAL A 209 7.22 -1.35 12.11
N ALA A 210 6.22 -1.88 11.40
CA ALA A 210 4.85 -2.04 11.88
C ALA A 210 4.13 -3.16 11.14
N ASP A 211 3.18 -3.80 11.83
CA ASP A 211 2.27 -4.81 11.28
C ASP A 211 0.97 -4.74 12.07
N ASP A 212 -0.03 -3.98 11.57
CA ASP A 212 -1.29 -3.77 12.29
C ASP A 212 -2.45 -3.40 11.35
N LYS A 213 -3.67 -3.45 11.87
CA LYS A 213 -4.84 -2.93 11.19
C LYS A 213 -4.75 -1.42 11.05
N LEU A 214 -5.17 -0.90 9.90
CA LEU A 214 -5.21 0.55 9.66
C LEU A 214 -6.01 1.29 10.75
N SER A 215 -7.12 0.70 11.20
CA SER A 215 -7.94 1.25 12.28
C SER A 215 -7.20 1.37 13.62
N ASN A 216 -6.22 0.49 13.89
CA ASN A 216 -5.44 0.54 15.13
C ASN A 216 -4.33 1.59 15.04
N LEU A 217 -3.65 1.66 13.88
CA LEU A 217 -2.67 2.71 13.63
C LEU A 217 -3.28 4.11 13.74
N GLN A 218 -4.55 4.26 13.32
CA GLN A 218 -5.31 5.50 13.49
C GLN A 218 -5.80 5.71 14.94
N LYS A 219 -6.15 4.64 15.67
CA LYS A 219 -6.68 4.73 17.05
C LYS A 219 -5.60 4.95 18.11
N GLY A 220 -4.41 4.38 17.94
CA GLY A 220 -3.28 4.59 18.87
C GLY A 220 -2.88 6.05 19.01
N GLN A 221 -3.50 6.93 18.24
CA GLN A 221 -3.25 8.37 18.18
C GLN A 221 -4.49 9.22 18.47
N LYS A 222 -5.63 8.62 18.85
CA LYS A 222 -6.79 9.41 19.34
C LYS A 222 -6.44 10.30 20.54
N ASP A 223 -5.28 10.07 21.17
CA ASP A 223 -4.78 10.88 22.27
C ASP A 223 -3.86 12.04 21.85
N ASN A 224 -3.50 12.15 20.57
CA ASN A 224 -2.61 13.21 20.06
C ASN A 224 -3.22 13.89 18.84
N HIS A 225 -4.22 14.73 19.10
CA HIS A 225 -4.73 15.64 18.07
C HIS A 225 -3.86 16.88 18.00
N VAL A 226 -3.82 17.46 16.81
CA VAL A 226 -3.15 18.70 16.55
C VAL A 226 -4.17 19.73 16.11
N VAL A 227 -4.23 20.85 16.81
CA VAL A 227 -4.99 22.03 16.39
C VAL A 227 -4.02 23.01 15.76
N LEU A 228 -4.20 23.29 14.47
CA LEU A 228 -3.51 24.36 13.76
C LEU A 228 -4.33 25.62 13.85
N VAL A 229 -3.72 26.68 14.35
CA VAL A 229 -4.34 27.99 14.40
C VAL A 229 -3.39 29.03 13.79
N GLN A 230 -3.95 29.90 12.97
CA GLN A 230 -3.27 31.04 12.40
C GLN A 230 -4.01 32.32 12.82
N PHE A 231 -3.25 33.26 13.37
CA PHE A 231 -3.76 34.58 13.76
C PHE A 231 -3.28 35.65 12.80
N ARG A 232 -4.00 36.76 12.73
CA ARG A 232 -3.54 37.96 12.01
C ARG A 232 -2.46 38.67 12.81
N GLU A 233 -2.56 38.67 14.13
CA GLU A 233 -1.63 39.24 15.08
C GLU A 233 -0.61 38.20 15.55
N THR A 234 0.49 38.67 16.16
CA THR A 234 1.44 37.78 16.83
C THR A 234 0.96 37.47 18.24
N VAL A 235 0.77 36.22 18.56
CA VAL A 235 0.33 35.76 19.89
C VAL A 235 1.52 35.21 20.64
N ALA A 236 1.67 35.62 21.91
CA ALA A 236 2.74 35.08 22.73
C ALA A 236 2.53 33.58 23.01
N LYS A 237 3.55 32.77 22.79
CA LYS A 237 3.49 31.31 22.97
C LYS A 237 2.95 30.88 24.32
N GLY A 238 3.30 31.60 25.41
CA GLY A 238 2.81 31.35 26.77
C GLY A 238 1.30 31.46 26.93
N VAL A 239 0.60 32.28 26.11
CA VAL A 239 -0.87 32.37 26.12
C VAL A 239 -1.48 31.06 25.62
N LEU A 240 -0.89 30.46 24.57
CA LEU A 240 -1.35 29.22 23.96
C LEU A 240 -0.98 27.97 24.79
N GLU A 241 0.16 28.02 25.48
CA GLU A 241 0.59 26.96 26.40
C GLU A 241 -0.29 26.85 27.66
N ASN A 242 -0.92 27.94 28.07
CA ASN A 242 -1.83 27.99 29.23
C ASN A 242 -3.25 27.51 28.90
N ILE A 243 -3.55 27.16 27.67
CA ILE A 243 -4.86 26.62 27.27
C ILE A 243 -5.02 25.22 27.86
N LYS A 244 -6.13 25.02 28.58
CA LYS A 244 -6.42 23.72 29.21
C LYS A 244 -6.56 22.62 28.17
N GLY A 245 -5.76 21.57 28.33
CA GLY A 245 -5.75 20.42 27.40
C GLY A 245 -4.68 20.51 26.31
N VAL A 246 -3.90 21.60 26.24
CA VAL A 246 -2.73 21.69 25.39
C VAL A 246 -1.54 21.06 26.10
N SER A 247 -0.87 20.12 25.42
CA SER A 247 0.32 19.42 25.92
C SER A 247 1.64 19.96 25.33
N GLY A 248 1.55 20.70 24.22
CA GLY A 248 2.70 21.31 23.56
C GLY A 248 2.28 22.32 22.51
N VAL A 249 3.10 23.38 22.34
CA VAL A 249 2.90 24.45 21.34
C VAL A 249 4.17 24.59 20.52
N GLU A 250 4.04 24.51 19.19
CA GLU A 250 5.10 24.71 18.24
C GLU A 250 4.71 25.80 17.26
N GLU A 251 5.57 26.80 17.06
CA GLU A 251 5.38 27.82 16.04
C GLU A 251 5.96 27.31 14.72
N GLN A 252 5.10 27.14 13.71
CA GLN A 252 5.53 26.63 12.40
C GLN A 252 6.00 27.73 11.45
N GLN A 253 5.30 28.85 11.47
CA GLN A 253 5.60 30.06 10.70
C GLN A 253 5.14 31.26 11.52
N THR A 254 5.58 32.45 11.15
CA THR A 254 5.15 33.68 11.80
C THR A 254 3.62 33.73 11.90
N LYS A 255 3.09 33.75 13.14
CA LYS A 255 1.65 33.82 13.48
C LYS A 255 0.86 32.51 13.24
N SER A 256 1.52 31.39 12.96
CA SER A 256 0.89 30.07 12.81
C SER A 256 1.41 29.12 13.86
N TYR A 257 0.52 28.54 14.64
CA TYR A 257 0.83 27.70 15.79
C TYR A 257 0.21 26.33 15.66
N LYS A 258 0.96 25.32 16.10
CA LYS A 258 0.55 23.92 16.18
C LYS A 258 0.42 23.55 17.65
N LEU A 259 -0.81 23.23 18.09
CA LEU A 259 -1.12 22.88 19.45
C LEU A 259 -1.40 21.38 19.55
N GLN A 260 -0.65 20.67 20.36
CA GLN A 260 -0.88 19.26 20.66
C GLN A 260 -1.91 19.12 21.76
N THR A 261 -2.93 18.27 21.59
CA THR A 261 -4.01 18.10 22.54
C THR A 261 -4.68 16.72 22.45
N LYS A 262 -5.27 16.28 23.56
CA LYS A 262 -6.14 15.10 23.60
C LYS A 262 -7.62 15.44 23.30
N ASP A 263 -8.00 16.70 23.46
CA ASP A 263 -9.36 17.18 23.23
C ASP A 263 -9.35 18.43 22.34
N PRO A 264 -9.40 18.22 21.01
CA PRO A 264 -9.33 19.33 20.05
C PRO A 264 -10.53 20.27 20.14
N ASP A 265 -11.72 19.77 20.52
CA ASP A 265 -12.92 20.60 20.58
C ASP A 265 -12.88 21.53 21.80
N LEU A 266 -12.34 21.07 22.91
CA LEU A 266 -12.10 21.90 24.10
C LEU A 266 -11.09 23.01 23.76
N VAL A 267 -9.98 22.66 23.12
CA VAL A 267 -8.93 23.62 22.76
C VAL A 267 -9.44 24.64 21.75
N LYS A 268 -10.22 24.24 20.73
CA LYS A 268 -10.84 25.18 19.79
C LYS A 268 -11.76 26.18 20.48
N LYS A 269 -12.62 25.74 21.40
CA LYS A 269 -13.49 26.64 22.15
C LYS A 269 -12.69 27.66 22.95
N GLN A 270 -11.64 27.24 23.64
CA GLN A 270 -10.78 28.16 24.41
C GLN A 270 -10.00 29.13 23.50
N LEU A 271 -9.53 28.66 22.32
CA LEU A 271 -8.90 29.56 21.34
C LEU A 271 -9.85 30.67 20.85
N LEU A 272 -11.13 30.33 20.60
CA LEU A 272 -12.14 31.31 20.24
C LEU A 272 -12.43 32.29 21.37
N GLU A 273 -12.50 31.82 22.63
CA GLU A 273 -12.69 32.67 23.82
C GLU A 273 -11.51 33.64 23.99
N ILE A 274 -10.27 33.16 23.86
CA ILE A 274 -9.07 33.99 23.95
C ILE A 274 -9.02 35.02 22.82
N ALA A 275 -9.39 34.63 21.62
CA ALA A 275 -9.44 35.53 20.48
C ALA A 275 -10.45 36.69 20.71
N LEU A 276 -11.61 36.40 21.25
CA LEU A 276 -12.60 37.40 21.62
C LEU A 276 -12.12 38.32 22.76
N GLN A 277 -11.54 37.75 23.82
CA GLN A 277 -11.03 38.52 24.97
C GLN A 277 -9.87 39.45 24.65
N GLN A 278 -8.98 39.02 23.77
CA GLN A 278 -7.77 39.76 23.41
C GLN A 278 -7.88 40.50 22.08
N ASN A 279 -9.07 40.51 21.46
CA ASN A 279 -9.35 41.16 20.17
C ASN A 279 -8.38 40.68 19.05
N LEU A 280 -8.19 39.35 18.96
CA LEU A 280 -7.35 38.69 17.97
C LEU A 280 -8.21 38.15 16.83
N ASP A 281 -7.71 38.28 15.61
CA ASP A 281 -8.36 37.74 14.41
C ASP A 281 -7.81 36.33 14.07
N ILE A 282 -8.64 35.30 14.19
CA ILE A 282 -8.30 33.96 13.71
C ILE A 282 -8.51 33.90 12.19
N VAL A 283 -7.42 33.69 11.45
CA VAL A 283 -7.41 33.55 9.98
C VAL A 283 -7.78 32.12 9.59
N SER A 284 -7.28 31.13 10.29
CA SER A 284 -7.62 29.73 10.08
C SER A 284 -7.55 28.93 11.38
N LEU A 285 -8.47 27.97 11.54
CA LEU A 285 -8.51 27.05 12.67
C LEU A 285 -8.91 25.68 12.17
N GLN A 286 -7.95 24.77 12.18
CA GLN A 286 -8.12 23.41 11.67
C GLN A 286 -7.69 22.37 12.70
N THR A 287 -8.34 21.22 12.69
CA THR A 287 -7.83 20.06 13.43
C THR A 287 -7.16 19.13 12.43
N GLU A 288 -5.89 18.88 12.63
CA GLU A 288 -5.24 17.74 12.00
C GLU A 288 -5.36 16.57 12.98
N SER A 289 -6.10 15.54 12.61
CA SER A 289 -5.79 14.21 13.10
C SER A 289 -4.42 13.86 12.54
N GLN A 290 -3.52 13.33 13.35
CA GLN A 290 -2.24 12.87 12.84
C GLN A 290 -2.54 11.88 11.70
N SER A 291 -2.17 12.25 10.48
CA SER A 291 -2.47 11.42 9.31
C SER A 291 -1.61 10.17 9.39
N LEU A 292 -2.11 9.05 8.86
CA LEU A 292 -1.28 7.85 8.69
C LEU A 292 0.04 8.18 7.97
N GLU A 293 0.05 9.25 7.18
CA GLU A 293 1.23 9.75 6.50
C GLU A 293 2.30 10.31 7.46
N SER A 294 1.87 10.96 8.57
CA SER A 294 2.83 11.40 9.62
C SER A 294 3.39 10.22 10.41
N ILE A 295 2.57 9.20 10.67
CA ILE A 295 3.00 7.94 11.30
C ILE A 295 4.02 7.23 10.41
N PHE A 296 3.70 7.09 9.14
CA PHE A 296 4.59 6.48 8.16
C PHE A 296 5.93 7.21 8.10
N LYS A 297 5.92 8.54 8.03
CA LYS A 297 7.14 9.36 8.07
C LYS A 297 7.94 9.15 9.36
N GLU A 298 7.29 9.10 10.51
CA GLU A 298 7.95 8.86 11.80
C GLU A 298 8.60 7.47 11.87
N LEU A 299 7.91 6.44 11.40
CA LEU A 299 8.40 5.06 11.37
C LEU A 299 9.52 4.84 10.34
N THR A 300 9.54 5.62 9.25
CA THR A 300 10.51 5.44 8.16
C THR A 300 11.69 6.40 8.20
N ASN A 301 11.64 7.48 9.01
CA ASN A 301 12.74 8.44 9.18
C ASN A 301 13.73 8.09 10.31
N LYS A 302 13.56 6.94 10.96
CA LYS A 302 14.48 6.42 11.98
C LYS A 302 15.66 5.68 11.40
#